data_5403c311e330eb7e61781904f421fccd
#
_entry.id   5403c311e330eb7e61781904f421fccd
#
_cell.length_a   1.000
_cell.length_b   1.000
_cell.length_c   1.000
_cell.angle_alpha   90.00
_cell.angle_beta   90.00
_cell.angle_gamma   90.00
#
_symmetry.space_group_name_H-M   'P 1'
#
loop_
_entity.id
_entity.type
_entity.pdbx_description
1 polymer ?
#
loop_
_entity_poly.entity_id
_entity_poly.type
_entity_poly.pdbx_seq_one_letter_code
_entity_poly.pdbx_strand_id
1 'polypeptide(L)'
;ADACQPVVDFEIKYKTIEEKTIIIVKVFPGARRPYYLKSKGMMEGTYIRVSGTTRIADDFVVKELSFQGENKYYDQTIALGQTVTQDQIKALCHTMYDYAIKQCTTAGERAEVKTVEEKHLIAWGLLVQREGKVFPTNGFLLLTNNPFLEASIQCALFKGTDRTVFIDRKEYDGALFEQIDEAYRFVLRNI
;
A
#
# COMPACT_ATOMS: atom_id res chain seq x y z
N ALA A 1 -27.27 -10.84 9.41
CA ALA A 1 -26.74 -9.79 8.51
C ALA A 1 -27.09 -8.38 9.01
N ASP A 2 -28.27 -8.14 9.51
CA ASP A 2 -28.76 -6.79 9.88
C ASP A 2 -28.04 -6.15 11.06
N ALA A 3 -27.38 -6.93 11.90
CA ALA A 3 -26.54 -6.42 12.99
C ALA A 3 -25.20 -5.84 12.52
N CYS A 4 -24.80 -6.12 11.28
CA CYS A 4 -23.53 -5.66 10.73
C CYS A 4 -23.70 -4.45 9.80
N GLN A 5 -22.67 -3.64 9.73
CA GLN A 5 -22.54 -2.56 8.77
C GLN A 5 -21.12 -2.58 8.17
N PRO A 6 -20.95 -2.50 6.85
CA PRO A 6 -21.98 -2.70 5.82
C PRO A 6 -22.73 -4.03 5.96
N VAL A 7 -23.85 -4.19 5.25
CA VAL A 7 -24.58 -5.47 5.23
C VAL A 7 -23.68 -6.57 4.66
N VAL A 8 -23.61 -7.69 5.36
CA VAL A 8 -22.80 -8.85 4.94
C VAL A 8 -23.59 -9.65 3.91
N ASP A 9 -22.96 -9.92 2.78
CA ASP A 9 -23.49 -10.82 1.75
C ASP A 9 -23.14 -12.27 2.08
N PHE A 10 -24.13 -13.16 2.12
CA PHE A 10 -23.94 -14.55 2.49
C PHE A 10 -25.00 -15.46 1.88
N GLU A 11 -24.64 -16.73 1.71
CA GLU A 11 -25.50 -17.82 1.27
C GLU A 11 -25.59 -18.90 2.35
N ILE A 12 -26.80 -19.43 2.61
CA ILE A 12 -26.99 -20.52 3.53
C ILE A 12 -27.38 -21.77 2.74
N LYS A 13 -26.68 -22.87 2.98
CA LYS A 13 -26.98 -24.21 2.44
C LYS A 13 -27.14 -25.20 3.56
N TYR A 14 -28.07 -26.15 3.39
CA TYR A 14 -28.25 -27.28 4.28
C TYR A 14 -27.72 -28.54 3.59
N LYS A 15 -26.99 -29.37 4.32
CA LYS A 15 -26.49 -30.66 3.84
C LYS A 15 -26.67 -31.71 4.93
N THR A 16 -27.29 -32.83 4.61
CA THR A 16 -27.41 -33.97 5.52
C THR A 16 -26.24 -34.94 5.28
N ILE A 17 -25.53 -35.26 6.35
CA ILE A 17 -24.42 -36.23 6.37
C ILE A 17 -24.66 -37.12 7.58
N GLU A 18 -24.72 -38.44 7.40
CA GLU A 18 -24.93 -39.42 8.48
C GLU A 18 -26.10 -39.06 9.40
N GLU A 19 -27.27 -38.79 8.83
CA GLU A 19 -28.50 -38.39 9.48
C GLU A 19 -28.43 -37.05 10.26
N LYS A 20 -27.32 -36.31 10.19
CA LYS A 20 -27.19 -34.99 10.81
C LYS A 20 -27.26 -33.89 9.76
N THR A 21 -28.12 -32.90 9.99
CA THR A 21 -28.18 -31.72 9.12
C THR A 21 -27.13 -30.70 9.53
N ILE A 22 -26.27 -30.35 8.60
CA ILE A 22 -25.23 -29.34 8.75
C ILE A 22 -25.69 -28.07 8.04
N ILE A 23 -25.51 -26.93 8.70
CA ILE A 23 -25.73 -25.60 8.12
C ILE A 23 -24.39 -25.10 7.60
N ILE A 24 -24.33 -24.82 6.31
CA ILE A 24 -23.15 -24.25 5.66
C ILE A 24 -23.47 -22.78 5.38
N VAL A 25 -22.71 -21.88 5.99
CA VAL A 25 -22.82 -20.43 5.74
C VAL A 25 -21.59 -20.00 4.94
N LYS A 26 -21.81 -19.57 3.69
CA LYS A 26 -20.77 -19.01 2.83
C LYS A 26 -20.89 -17.49 2.88
N VAL A 27 -19.88 -16.82 3.38
CA VAL A 27 -19.78 -15.36 3.40
C VAL A 27 -18.94 -14.90 2.21
N PHE A 28 -19.48 -13.95 1.43
CA PHE A 28 -18.78 -13.43 0.27
C PHE A 28 -17.87 -12.24 0.66
N PRO A 29 -16.75 -12.06 -0.04
CA PRO A 29 -15.91 -10.88 0.18
C PRO A 29 -16.64 -9.62 -0.25
N GLY A 30 -16.62 -8.60 0.60
CA GLY A 30 -17.23 -7.32 0.30
C GLY A 30 -16.21 -6.22 0.01
N ALA A 31 -16.63 -5.26 -0.82
CA ALA A 31 -15.79 -4.17 -1.29
C ALA A 31 -15.65 -3.03 -0.25
N ARG A 32 -16.57 -2.93 0.70
CA ARG A 32 -16.61 -1.81 1.66
C ARG A 32 -16.20 -2.30 3.05
N ARG A 33 -14.94 -2.15 3.39
CA ARG A 33 -14.39 -2.47 4.71
C ARG A 33 -14.26 -1.20 5.56
N PRO A 34 -14.21 -1.30 6.92
CA PRO A 34 -14.41 -2.51 7.73
C PRO A 34 -15.88 -2.91 7.86
N TYR A 35 -16.13 -4.19 8.16
CA TYR A 35 -17.42 -4.69 8.64
C TYR A 35 -17.42 -4.67 10.15
N TYR A 36 -18.47 -4.12 10.75
CA TYR A 36 -18.58 -3.98 12.19
C TYR A 36 -20.00 -4.19 12.72
N LEU A 37 -20.13 -4.47 14.01
CA LEU A 37 -21.41 -4.54 14.68
C LEU A 37 -21.97 -3.13 14.89
N LYS A 38 -23.15 -2.84 14.33
CA LYS A 38 -23.83 -1.53 14.45
C LYS A 38 -23.96 -1.05 15.88
N SER A 39 -24.29 -1.95 16.80
CA SER A 39 -24.50 -1.63 18.21
C SER A 39 -23.27 -1.15 18.95
N LYS A 40 -22.06 -1.44 18.43
CA LYS A 40 -20.78 -1.08 19.03
C LYS A 40 -20.06 0.03 18.30
N GLY A 41 -20.51 0.37 17.09
CA GLY A 41 -19.80 1.31 16.23
C GLY A 41 -18.55 0.72 15.59
N MET A 42 -17.90 1.48 14.70
CA MET A 42 -16.80 0.99 13.89
C MET A 42 -15.57 0.60 14.73
N MET A 43 -15.21 1.40 15.73
CA MET A 43 -13.96 1.20 16.49
C MET A 43 -14.05 -0.03 17.41
N GLU A 44 -15.15 -0.21 18.11
CA GLU A 44 -15.33 -1.32 19.07
C GLU A 44 -16.05 -2.52 18.46
N GLY A 45 -16.70 -2.35 17.32
CA GLY A 45 -17.49 -3.36 16.63
C GLY A 45 -16.76 -4.08 15.50
N THR A 46 -15.54 -3.68 15.16
CA THR A 46 -14.73 -4.36 14.15
C THR A 46 -13.96 -5.51 14.78
N TYR A 47 -14.14 -6.71 14.24
CA TYR A 47 -13.49 -7.92 14.71
C TYR A 47 -12.59 -8.51 13.63
N ILE A 48 -11.43 -9.02 14.04
CA ILE A 48 -10.47 -9.71 13.17
C ILE A 48 -10.20 -11.12 13.70
N ARG A 49 -9.80 -12.00 12.78
CA ARG A 49 -9.36 -13.34 13.10
C ARG A 49 -7.84 -13.41 13.07
N VAL A 50 -7.25 -13.74 14.22
CA VAL A 50 -5.79 -13.87 14.33
C VAL A 50 -5.47 -15.20 14.99
N SER A 51 -4.70 -16.06 14.30
CA SER A 51 -4.26 -17.37 14.82
C SER A 51 -5.37 -18.22 15.44
N GLY A 52 -6.55 -18.25 14.77
CA GLY A 52 -7.68 -19.07 15.25
C GLY A 52 -8.58 -18.40 16.29
N THR A 53 -8.22 -17.23 16.84
CA THR A 53 -9.05 -16.46 17.79
C THR A 53 -9.68 -15.24 17.14
N THR A 54 -10.88 -14.89 17.58
CA THR A 54 -11.56 -13.65 17.18
C THR A 54 -11.36 -12.59 18.25
N ARG A 55 -10.86 -11.40 17.86
CA ARG A 55 -10.62 -10.29 18.77
C ARG A 55 -11.03 -8.96 18.13
N ILE A 56 -11.23 -7.94 18.94
CA ILE A 56 -11.49 -6.58 18.48
C ILE A 56 -10.24 -6.09 17.73
N ALA A 57 -10.44 -5.46 16.57
CA ALA A 57 -9.37 -4.80 15.83
C ALA A 57 -8.92 -3.55 16.60
N ASP A 58 -7.61 -3.30 16.62
CA ASP A 58 -7.09 -2.04 17.13
C ASP A 58 -7.32 -0.88 16.13
N ASP A 59 -7.10 0.34 16.59
CA ASP A 59 -7.34 1.56 15.82
C ASP A 59 -6.55 1.59 14.51
N PHE A 60 -5.34 1.04 14.51
CA PHE A 60 -4.49 0.98 13.33
C PHE A 60 -5.10 0.07 12.26
N VAL A 61 -5.50 -1.14 12.67
CA VAL A 61 -6.16 -2.11 11.76
C VAL A 61 -7.49 -1.59 11.25
N VAL A 62 -8.29 -0.91 12.08
CA VAL A 62 -9.56 -0.30 11.65
C VAL A 62 -9.31 0.75 10.56
N LYS A 63 -8.31 1.63 10.75
CA LYS A 63 -7.92 2.63 9.75
C LYS A 63 -7.45 1.99 8.45
N GLU A 64 -6.61 0.97 8.52
CA GLU A 64 -6.13 0.25 7.35
C GLU A 64 -7.26 -0.42 6.56
N LEU A 65 -8.20 -1.08 7.25
CA LEU A 65 -9.39 -1.66 6.64
C LEU A 65 -10.28 -0.59 5.98
N SER A 66 -10.37 0.60 6.57
CA SER A 66 -11.13 1.72 6.00
C SER A 66 -10.48 2.22 4.71
N PHE A 67 -9.16 2.37 4.66
CA PHE A 67 -8.45 2.72 3.42
C PHE A 67 -8.67 1.68 2.32
N GLN A 68 -8.57 0.39 2.65
CA GLN A 68 -8.86 -0.69 1.71
C GLN A 68 -10.32 -0.64 1.22
N GLY A 69 -11.27 -0.34 2.09
CA GLY A 69 -12.70 -0.24 1.75
C GLY A 69 -13.07 0.96 0.88
N GLU A 70 -12.27 2.02 0.91
CA GLU A 70 -12.42 3.20 0.08
C GLU A 70 -11.60 3.13 -1.21
N ASN A 71 -10.89 2.03 -1.47
CA ASN A 71 -9.88 1.90 -2.52
C ASN A 71 -8.83 3.03 -2.47
N LYS A 72 -8.55 3.52 -1.28
CA LYS A 72 -7.50 4.50 -1.03
C LYS A 72 -6.26 3.79 -0.53
N TYR A 73 -5.15 4.11 -1.14
CA TYR A 73 -3.85 3.60 -0.74
C TYR A 73 -3.11 4.69 0.04
N TYR A 74 -2.22 4.29 0.94
CA TYR A 74 -1.44 5.21 1.75
C TYR A 74 -0.63 6.22 0.91
N ASP A 75 -0.06 5.76 -0.18
CA ASP A 75 0.71 6.58 -1.13
C ASP A 75 -0.13 7.67 -1.80
N GLN A 76 -1.43 7.45 -2.02
CA GLN A 76 -2.36 8.42 -2.61
C GLN A 76 -2.97 9.39 -1.59
N THR A 77 -2.68 9.22 -0.32
CA THR A 77 -3.17 10.11 0.74
C THR A 77 -2.37 11.42 0.73
N ILE A 78 -3.07 12.56 0.82
CA ILE A 78 -2.43 13.89 0.92
C ILE A 78 -1.55 13.91 2.17
N ALA A 79 -0.30 14.32 2.01
CA ALA A 79 0.63 14.55 3.10
C ALA A 79 0.25 15.83 3.86
N LEU A 80 -0.46 15.65 4.99
CA LEU A 80 -0.99 16.76 5.76
C LEU A 80 0.13 17.67 6.29
N GLY A 81 -0.07 18.98 6.14
CA GLY A 81 0.92 19.96 6.57
C GLY A 81 2.11 20.15 5.64
N GLN A 82 2.17 19.37 4.53
CA GLN A 82 3.21 19.51 3.52
C GLN A 82 2.74 20.36 2.34
N THR A 83 3.66 21.11 1.77
CA THR A 83 3.47 21.90 0.54
C THR A 83 4.48 21.45 -0.50
N VAL A 84 4.19 21.69 -1.76
CA VAL A 84 5.09 21.38 -2.87
C VAL A 84 5.31 22.63 -3.71
N THR A 85 6.56 22.85 -4.12
CA THR A 85 6.93 23.94 -5.02
C THR A 85 6.96 23.46 -6.47
N GLN A 86 6.83 24.38 -7.42
CA GLN A 86 6.95 24.06 -8.85
C GLN A 86 8.32 23.48 -9.21
N ASP A 87 9.37 23.90 -8.51
CA ASP A 87 10.73 23.37 -8.75
C ASP A 87 10.84 21.91 -8.27
N GLN A 88 10.22 21.54 -7.15
CA GLN A 88 10.16 20.15 -6.69
C GLN A 88 9.37 19.26 -7.65
N ILE A 89 8.26 19.77 -8.20
CA ILE A 89 7.46 19.05 -9.21
C ILE A 89 8.30 18.79 -10.45
N LYS A 90 8.97 19.83 -10.99
CA LYS A 90 9.83 19.72 -12.16
C LYS A 90 11.01 18.77 -11.92
N ALA A 91 11.63 18.85 -10.74
CA ALA A 91 12.74 17.98 -10.36
C ALA A 91 12.31 16.50 -10.37
N LEU A 92 11.15 16.16 -9.79
CA LEU A 92 10.63 14.78 -9.84
C LEU A 92 10.33 14.34 -11.27
N CYS A 93 9.68 15.20 -12.06
CA CYS A 93 9.39 14.89 -13.48
C CYS A 93 10.68 14.58 -14.27
N HIS A 94 11.73 15.37 -14.05
CA HIS A 94 13.03 15.16 -14.70
C HIS A 94 13.69 13.87 -14.23
N THR A 95 13.71 13.62 -12.91
CA THR A 95 14.24 12.39 -12.35
C THR A 95 13.55 11.14 -12.91
N MET A 96 12.22 11.16 -13.01
CA MET A 96 11.45 10.05 -13.59
C MET A 96 11.79 9.81 -15.07
N TYR A 97 11.93 10.89 -15.84
CA TYR A 97 12.33 10.80 -17.23
C TYR A 97 13.74 10.23 -17.38
N ASP A 98 14.71 10.75 -16.63
CA ASP A 98 16.10 10.29 -16.66
C ASP A 98 16.22 8.83 -16.24
N TYR A 99 15.44 8.42 -15.22
CA TYR A 99 15.40 7.03 -14.78
C TYR A 99 14.87 6.12 -15.90
N ALA A 100 13.79 6.50 -16.57
CA ALA A 100 13.26 5.74 -17.70
C ALA A 100 14.27 5.64 -18.85
N ILE A 101 14.98 6.72 -19.20
CA ILE A 101 16.04 6.71 -20.21
C ILE A 101 17.19 5.76 -19.84
N LYS A 102 17.60 5.73 -18.55
CA LYS A 102 18.66 4.84 -18.07
C LYS A 102 18.29 3.35 -18.18
N GLN A 103 17.00 3.02 -18.08
CA GLN A 103 16.52 1.64 -18.20
C GLN A 103 16.44 1.16 -19.66
N CYS A 104 16.44 2.09 -20.63
CA CYS A 104 16.40 1.73 -22.05
C CYS A 104 17.73 1.14 -22.53
N THR A 105 17.65 0.01 -23.23
CA THR A 105 18.82 -0.69 -23.78
C THR A 105 19.16 -0.24 -25.20
N THR A 106 18.15 0.20 -25.97
CA THR A 106 18.29 0.59 -27.37
C THR A 106 18.03 2.09 -27.61
N ALA A 107 18.51 2.62 -28.71
CA ALA A 107 18.23 4.00 -29.13
C ALA A 107 16.74 4.20 -29.50
N GLY A 108 16.08 3.16 -30.05
CA GLY A 108 14.67 3.19 -30.36
C GLY A 108 13.80 3.34 -29.10
N GLU A 109 14.07 2.54 -28.07
CA GLU A 109 13.39 2.65 -26.78
C GLU A 109 13.53 4.04 -26.17
N ARG A 110 14.74 4.61 -26.21
CA ARG A 110 14.99 5.98 -25.70
C ARG A 110 14.18 7.04 -26.43
N ALA A 111 13.99 6.88 -27.73
CA ALA A 111 13.21 7.84 -28.54
C ALA A 111 11.71 7.78 -28.25
N GLU A 112 11.22 6.67 -27.70
CA GLU A 112 9.81 6.49 -27.31
C GLU A 112 9.49 6.97 -25.90
N VAL A 113 10.51 7.22 -25.04
CA VAL A 113 10.30 7.73 -23.69
C VAL A 113 9.66 9.12 -23.73
N LYS A 114 8.49 9.26 -23.17
CA LYS A 114 7.76 10.51 -23.09
C LYS A 114 8.17 11.33 -21.88
N THR A 115 8.20 12.65 -22.04
CA THR A 115 8.43 13.58 -20.94
C THR A 115 7.30 13.48 -19.91
N VAL A 116 7.67 13.53 -18.63
CA VAL A 116 6.72 13.61 -17.52
C VAL A 116 6.44 15.08 -17.21
N GLU A 117 5.18 15.39 -16.95
CA GLU A 117 4.69 16.72 -16.59
C GLU A 117 3.81 16.65 -15.34
N GLU A 118 3.55 17.79 -14.70
CA GLU A 118 2.68 17.88 -13.51
C GLU A 118 1.32 17.18 -13.70
N LYS A 119 0.69 17.32 -14.87
CA LYS A 119 -0.58 16.65 -15.17
C LYS A 119 -0.51 15.12 -15.03
N HIS A 120 0.65 14.53 -15.35
CA HIS A 120 0.86 13.09 -15.21
C HIS A 120 0.99 12.70 -13.73
N LEU A 121 1.70 13.51 -12.93
CA LEU A 121 1.79 13.28 -11.48
C LEU A 121 0.41 13.36 -10.79
N ILE A 122 -0.45 14.28 -11.24
CA ILE A 122 -1.84 14.37 -10.78
C ILE A 122 -2.63 13.12 -11.19
N ALA A 123 -2.53 12.71 -12.46
CA ALA A 123 -3.22 11.53 -12.99
C ALA A 123 -2.79 10.23 -12.29
N TRP A 124 -1.54 10.12 -11.86
CA TRP A 124 -1.00 8.97 -11.12
C TRP A 124 -1.24 9.05 -9.60
N GLY A 125 -1.88 10.12 -9.11
CA GLY A 125 -2.18 10.27 -7.69
C GLY A 125 -0.98 10.65 -6.83
N LEU A 126 0.12 11.11 -7.42
CA LEU A 126 1.28 11.65 -6.69
C LEU A 126 1.04 13.10 -6.24
N LEU A 127 0.20 13.81 -6.96
CA LEU A 127 -0.26 15.16 -6.61
C LEU A 127 -1.79 15.21 -6.62
N VAL A 128 -2.36 16.00 -5.73
CA VAL A 128 -3.82 16.25 -5.67
C VAL A 128 -4.08 17.74 -5.85
N GLN A 129 -4.93 18.08 -6.81
CA GLN A 129 -5.36 19.46 -7.00
C GLN A 129 -6.69 19.72 -6.29
N ARG A 130 -6.72 20.74 -5.41
CA ARG A 130 -7.93 21.20 -4.72
C ARG A 130 -7.95 22.73 -4.69
N GLU A 131 -9.06 23.33 -5.06
CA GLU A 131 -9.29 24.80 -5.02
C GLU A 131 -8.16 25.58 -5.67
N GLY A 132 -7.66 25.10 -6.83
CA GLY A 132 -6.58 25.74 -7.59
C GLY A 132 -5.17 25.60 -6.98
N LYS A 133 -5.03 24.87 -5.86
CA LYS A 133 -3.74 24.55 -5.22
C LYS A 133 -3.39 23.09 -5.43
N VAL A 134 -2.09 22.82 -5.49
CA VAL A 134 -1.55 21.47 -5.65
C VAL A 134 -0.93 21.02 -4.32
N PHE A 135 -1.26 19.82 -3.90
CA PHE A 135 -0.79 19.20 -2.65
C PHE A 135 -0.05 17.91 -2.96
N PRO A 136 1.08 17.64 -2.28
CA PRO A 136 1.79 16.38 -2.43
C PRO A 136 1.04 15.25 -1.68
N THR A 137 1.10 14.05 -2.22
CA THR A 137 0.70 12.83 -1.51
C THR A 137 1.91 12.18 -0.84
N ASN A 138 1.67 11.17 0.00
CA ASN A 138 2.75 10.39 0.59
C ASN A 138 3.62 9.71 -0.49
N GLY A 139 3.02 9.30 -1.61
CA GLY A 139 3.75 8.76 -2.76
C GLY A 139 4.75 9.77 -3.36
N PHE A 140 4.34 11.03 -3.50
CA PHE A 140 5.26 12.09 -3.93
C PHE A 140 6.45 12.24 -2.96
N LEU A 141 6.19 12.23 -1.64
CA LEU A 141 7.24 12.35 -0.64
C LEU A 141 8.20 11.16 -0.65
N LEU A 142 7.68 9.94 -0.82
CA LEU A 142 8.49 8.73 -0.95
C LEU A 142 9.43 8.77 -2.16
N LEU A 143 8.96 9.33 -3.29
CA LEU A 143 9.76 9.43 -4.51
C LEU A 143 10.76 10.58 -4.51
N THR A 144 10.61 11.57 -3.61
CA THR A 144 11.47 12.76 -3.55
C THR A 144 12.42 12.77 -2.34
N ASN A 145 12.52 11.66 -1.60
CA ASN A 145 13.33 11.59 -0.37
C ASN A 145 13.03 12.73 0.60
N ASN A 146 11.76 12.98 0.86
CA ASN A 146 11.36 14.05 1.74
C ASN A 146 11.54 13.65 3.22
N PRO A 147 12.23 14.43 4.05
CA PRO A 147 12.50 14.10 5.46
C PRO A 147 11.26 14.02 6.35
N PHE A 148 10.10 14.49 5.89
CA PHE A 148 8.83 14.35 6.61
C PHE A 148 8.35 12.89 6.66
N LEU A 149 8.69 12.08 5.65
CA LEU A 149 8.30 10.69 5.54
C LEU A 149 9.55 9.81 5.51
N GLU A 150 10.02 9.42 6.68
CA GLU A 150 11.13 8.48 6.78
C GLU A 150 10.66 7.08 6.39
N ALA A 151 11.24 6.55 5.33
CA ALA A 151 11.01 5.19 4.87
C ALA A 151 12.35 4.57 4.47
N SER A 152 12.62 3.36 4.95
CA SER A 152 13.82 2.61 4.59
C SER A 152 13.49 1.16 4.25
N ILE A 153 14.25 0.59 3.32
CA ILE A 153 14.20 -0.84 3.02
C ILE A 153 15.32 -1.54 3.79
N GLN A 154 14.94 -2.47 4.66
CA GLN A 154 15.88 -3.28 5.41
C GLN A 154 16.02 -4.66 4.79
N CYS A 155 17.23 -5.03 4.42
CA CYS A 155 17.58 -6.34 3.89
C CYS A 155 18.38 -7.11 4.93
N ALA A 156 18.05 -8.38 5.14
CA ALA A 156 18.79 -9.26 6.04
C ALA A 156 19.08 -10.60 5.35
N LEU A 157 20.32 -11.06 5.47
CA LEU A 157 20.77 -12.35 4.97
C LEU A 157 20.95 -13.32 6.14
N PHE A 158 20.33 -14.49 6.03
CA PHE A 158 20.44 -15.57 6.99
C PHE A 158 21.03 -16.82 6.35
N LYS A 159 21.73 -17.64 7.12
CA LYS A 159 22.20 -18.95 6.67
C LYS A 159 21.09 -19.98 6.83
N GLY A 160 20.80 -20.73 5.75
CA GLY A 160 19.76 -21.76 5.77
C GLY A 160 18.34 -21.19 5.69
N THR A 161 17.35 -22.00 6.01
CA THR A 161 15.92 -21.69 5.88
C THR A 161 15.23 -21.29 7.20
N ASP A 162 15.84 -21.54 8.32
CA ASP A 162 15.28 -21.39 9.67
C ASP A 162 15.58 -20.04 10.33
N ARG A 163 16.29 -19.14 9.62
CA ARG A 163 16.64 -17.78 10.07
C ARG A 163 17.35 -17.70 11.43
N THR A 164 18.04 -18.76 11.83
CA THR A 164 18.74 -18.83 13.13
C THR A 164 20.11 -18.17 13.09
N VAL A 165 20.81 -18.23 11.96
CA VAL A 165 22.16 -17.67 11.80
C VAL A 165 22.11 -16.45 10.90
N PHE A 166 22.32 -15.30 11.51
CA PHE A 166 22.42 -14.00 10.81
C PHE A 166 23.80 -13.85 10.15
N ILE A 167 23.83 -13.42 8.88
CA ILE A 167 25.07 -13.24 8.11
C ILE A 167 25.34 -11.77 7.84
N ASP A 168 24.36 -11.03 7.27
CA ASP A 168 24.53 -9.62 6.88
C ASP A 168 23.20 -8.86 6.94
N ARG A 169 23.29 -7.55 7.17
CA ARG A 169 22.17 -6.61 7.14
C ARG A 169 22.58 -5.33 6.44
N LYS A 170 21.68 -4.86 5.58
CA LYS A 170 21.78 -3.53 4.97
C LYS A 170 20.47 -2.79 5.14
N GLU A 171 20.57 -1.49 5.33
CA GLU A 171 19.46 -0.56 5.35
C GLU A 171 19.70 0.48 4.26
N TYR A 172 18.67 0.73 3.47
CA TYR A 172 18.68 1.65 2.35
C TYR A 172 17.63 2.72 2.58
N ASP A 173 18.05 3.96 2.60
CA ASP A 173 17.27 5.19 2.70
C ASP A 173 17.36 6.00 1.39
N GLY A 174 16.71 7.15 1.34
CA GLY A 174 16.66 7.96 0.13
C GLY A 174 15.34 7.85 -0.62
N ALA A 175 15.32 8.21 -1.91
CA ALA A 175 14.14 8.06 -2.75
C ALA A 175 13.77 6.58 -2.94
N LEU A 176 12.48 6.26 -2.91
CA LEU A 176 12.01 4.86 -2.89
C LEU A 176 12.56 4.02 -4.06
N PHE A 177 12.65 4.60 -5.26
CA PHE A 177 13.20 3.88 -6.43
C PHE A 177 14.69 3.55 -6.27
N GLU A 178 15.48 4.41 -5.61
CA GLU A 178 16.90 4.14 -5.30
C GLU A 178 17.03 3.03 -4.26
N GLN A 179 16.19 3.06 -3.22
CA GLN A 179 16.14 2.00 -2.21
C GLN A 179 15.81 0.64 -2.83
N ILE A 180 14.86 0.59 -3.77
CA ILE A 180 14.47 -0.63 -4.47
C ILE A 180 15.65 -1.17 -5.29
N ASP A 181 16.34 -0.33 -6.03
CA ASP A 181 17.50 -0.72 -6.85
C ASP A 181 18.62 -1.30 -5.96
N GLU A 182 18.92 -0.66 -4.83
CA GLU A 182 19.97 -1.14 -3.91
C GLU A 182 19.57 -2.43 -3.20
N ALA A 183 18.30 -2.54 -2.77
CA ALA A 183 17.77 -3.77 -2.19
C ALA A 183 17.81 -4.93 -3.20
N TYR A 184 17.44 -4.68 -4.45
CA TYR A 184 17.53 -5.65 -5.53
C TYR A 184 18.98 -6.12 -5.76
N ARG A 185 19.94 -5.19 -5.79
CA ARG A 185 21.37 -5.53 -5.90
C ARG A 185 21.87 -6.32 -4.70
N PHE A 186 21.37 -6.04 -3.49
CA PHE A 186 21.68 -6.84 -2.31
C PHE A 186 21.22 -8.29 -2.50
N VAL A 187 19.99 -8.49 -2.95
CA VAL A 187 19.46 -9.84 -3.21
C VAL A 187 20.32 -10.55 -4.27
N LEU A 188 20.59 -9.91 -5.43
CA LEU A 188 21.37 -10.53 -6.51
C LEU A 188 22.80 -10.93 -6.10
N ARG A 189 23.41 -10.23 -5.15
CA ARG A 189 24.76 -10.57 -4.66
C ARG A 189 24.78 -11.77 -3.70
N ASN A 190 23.60 -12.19 -3.21
CA ASN A 190 23.48 -13.17 -2.16
C ASN A 190 22.64 -14.43 -2.54
N ILE A 191 22.34 -14.61 -3.83
CA ILE A 191 21.69 -15.79 -4.40
C ILE A 191 22.62 -16.62 -5.26
#